data_f497d6138b8d70035ff12e283d173473
#
_entry.id   f497d6138b8d70035ff12e283d173473
#
_cell.length_a   1.000
_cell.length_b   1.000
_cell.length_c   1.000
_cell.angle_alpha   90.00
_cell.angle_beta   90.00
_cell.angle_gamma   90.00
#
_symmetry.space_group_name_H-M   'P 1'
#
loop_
_entity.id
_entity.type
_entity.pdbx_description
1 polymer ?
#
loop_
_entity_poly.entity_id
_entity_poly.type
_entity_poly.pdbx_seq_one_letter_code
_entity_poly.pdbx_strand_id
1 'polypeptide(L)'
;MKKTTKYIIITLVVLIVLGAAAAALILTSPKDSEGDASSSSTVSESTEPALIDKTAEDVKNIGIEDLAADDSYTIIPTETTTSSGDTEQTFTIEGWDDLDVLYSNVKSLADRLYSITPTKKIGAVEDLSEYGLGSGEGYKITMNYTDGTSQTFTIGNKAGESSGSYMLYENEVYIVPVSTYLKQSKYDFLNKSLLSL
;
A
#
# COMPACT_ATOMS: atom_id res chain seq x y z
N MET A 1 -34.33 30.43 27.71
CA MET A 1 -34.33 28.99 27.32
C MET A 1 -33.13 28.33 27.93
N LYS A 2 -33.31 27.25 28.69
CA LYS A 2 -32.22 26.50 29.36
C LYS A 2 -31.29 25.86 28.28
N LYS A 3 -29.99 25.85 28.54
CA LYS A 3 -28.98 25.30 27.56
C LYS A 3 -29.35 23.91 27.02
N THR A 4 -29.95 23.07 27.87
CA THR A 4 -30.44 21.74 27.52
C THR A 4 -31.47 21.72 26.39
N THR A 5 -32.39 22.69 26.36
CA THR A 5 -33.43 22.77 25.31
C THR A 5 -32.85 23.09 23.94
N LYS A 6 -31.75 23.88 23.87
CA LYS A 6 -31.05 24.15 22.61
C LYS A 6 -30.40 22.91 22.03
N TYR A 7 -29.76 22.08 22.85
CA TYR A 7 -29.13 20.84 22.38
C TYR A 7 -30.16 19.84 21.89
N ILE A 8 -31.30 19.71 22.57
CA ILE A 8 -32.39 18.80 22.13
C ILE A 8 -32.94 19.23 20.77
N ILE A 9 -33.12 20.53 20.54
CA ILE A 9 -33.60 21.04 19.24
C ILE A 9 -32.56 20.77 18.13
N ILE A 10 -31.27 21.00 18.39
CA ILE A 10 -30.21 20.76 17.41
C ILE A 10 -30.14 19.28 17.05
N THR A 11 -30.19 18.38 18.05
CA THR A 11 -30.17 16.93 17.82
C THR A 11 -31.36 16.46 16.99
N LEU A 12 -32.56 17.02 17.27
CA LEU A 12 -33.78 16.68 16.54
C LEU A 12 -33.71 17.13 15.07
N VAL A 13 -33.18 18.32 14.80
CA VAL A 13 -32.98 18.80 13.42
C VAL A 13 -32.01 17.96 12.65
N VAL A 14 -30.86 17.54 13.25
CA VAL A 14 -29.87 16.66 12.62
C VAL A 14 -30.50 15.31 12.27
N LEU A 15 -31.33 14.76 13.16
CA LEU A 15 -31.98 13.46 12.96
C LEU A 15 -33.02 13.52 11.80
N ILE A 16 -33.73 14.63 11.66
CA ILE A 16 -34.68 14.83 10.56
C ILE A 16 -33.94 14.95 9.21
N VAL A 17 -32.82 15.66 9.16
CA VAL A 17 -32.03 15.84 7.94
C VAL A 17 -31.43 14.49 7.49
N LEU A 18 -30.92 13.67 8.42
CA LEU A 18 -30.40 12.34 8.12
C LEU A 18 -31.51 11.38 7.66
N GLY A 19 -32.70 11.44 8.26
CA GLY A 19 -33.86 10.65 7.87
C GLY A 19 -34.38 10.97 6.47
N ALA A 20 -34.39 12.25 6.09
CA ALA A 20 -34.82 12.69 4.77
C ALA A 20 -33.86 12.25 3.65
N ALA A 21 -32.54 12.22 3.92
CA ALA A 21 -31.54 11.72 2.97
C ALA A 21 -31.68 10.22 2.72
N ALA A 22 -31.96 9.43 3.76
CA ALA A 22 -32.19 7.98 3.63
C ALA A 22 -33.48 7.65 2.86
N ALA A 23 -34.57 8.43 3.05
CA ALA A 23 -35.82 8.24 2.34
C ALA A 23 -35.73 8.56 0.83
N ALA A 24 -34.90 9.55 0.46
CA ALA A 24 -34.69 9.90 -0.94
C ALA A 24 -33.94 8.77 -1.71
N LEU A 25 -33.03 8.05 -1.07
CA LEU A 25 -32.29 6.93 -1.67
C LEU A 25 -33.21 5.71 -1.92
N ILE A 26 -34.22 5.47 -1.07
CA ILE A 26 -35.15 4.33 -1.23
C ILE A 26 -36.17 4.58 -2.34
N LEU A 27 -36.54 5.85 -2.59
CA LEU A 27 -37.59 6.21 -3.58
C LEU A 27 -37.07 6.31 -5.02
N THR A 28 -35.76 6.32 -5.23
CA THR A 28 -35.14 6.45 -6.57
C THR A 28 -34.56 5.14 -7.11
N SER A 29 -34.70 4.00 -6.39
CA SER A 29 -34.26 2.72 -6.89
C SER A 29 -35.32 2.12 -7.84
N PRO A 30 -35.01 1.84 -9.10
CA PRO A 30 -35.90 1.09 -9.98
C PRO A 30 -36.02 -0.35 -9.48
N LYS A 31 -37.25 -0.79 -9.31
CA LYS A 31 -37.59 -2.16 -8.96
C LYS A 31 -37.61 -2.96 -10.25
N ASP A 32 -36.69 -3.90 -10.45
CA ASP A 32 -36.99 -5.18 -11.08
C ASP A 32 -35.78 -6.12 -11.16
N SER A 33 -36.10 -7.37 -10.84
CA SER A 33 -35.50 -8.66 -11.19
C SER A 33 -34.60 -9.33 -10.16
N GLU A 34 -35.17 -10.39 -9.59
CA GLU A 34 -34.53 -11.49 -8.89
C GLU A 34 -33.48 -12.17 -9.79
N GLY A 35 -32.33 -12.48 -9.24
CA GLY A 35 -31.30 -13.28 -9.90
C GLY A 35 -29.96 -13.28 -9.16
N ASP A 36 -29.77 -14.32 -8.38
CA ASP A 36 -28.50 -14.94 -7.97
C ASP A 36 -27.41 -14.08 -7.30
N ALA A 37 -27.19 -14.37 -6.03
CA ALA A 37 -26.11 -13.82 -5.21
C ALA A 37 -24.75 -14.37 -5.67
N SER A 38 -24.09 -13.62 -6.53
CA SER A 38 -22.65 -13.67 -6.69
C SER A 38 -22.08 -12.42 -6.03
N SER A 39 -21.45 -12.57 -4.87
CA SER A 39 -20.74 -11.49 -4.20
C SER A 39 -19.51 -11.12 -5.00
N SER A 40 -19.68 -10.27 -5.98
CA SER A 40 -18.59 -9.52 -6.59
C SER A 40 -18.26 -8.38 -5.64
N SER A 41 -17.14 -8.50 -4.94
CA SER A 41 -16.50 -7.37 -4.26
C SER A 41 -16.21 -6.32 -5.34
N THR A 42 -17.06 -5.29 -5.42
CA THR A 42 -16.77 -4.07 -6.15
C THR A 42 -15.55 -3.44 -5.52
N VAL A 43 -14.39 -3.63 -6.13
CA VAL A 43 -13.22 -2.79 -5.91
C VAL A 43 -13.68 -1.39 -6.32
N SER A 44 -13.85 -0.50 -5.35
CA SER A 44 -14.05 0.92 -5.61
C SER A 44 -12.79 1.39 -6.34
N GLU A 45 -12.90 1.69 -7.62
CA GLU A 45 -11.82 2.32 -8.37
C GLU A 45 -11.44 3.62 -7.64
N SER A 46 -10.20 3.70 -7.17
CA SER A 46 -9.67 4.93 -6.59
C SER A 46 -9.65 6.00 -7.66
N THR A 47 -10.23 7.16 -7.37
CA THR A 47 -10.16 8.33 -8.25
C THR A 47 -8.85 9.12 -8.09
N GLU A 48 -8.01 8.73 -7.15
CA GLU A 48 -6.71 9.35 -6.91
C GLU A 48 -5.69 8.91 -7.97
N PRO A 49 -4.83 9.82 -8.46
CA PRO A 49 -3.76 9.46 -9.38
C PRO A 49 -2.74 8.54 -8.69
N ALA A 50 -2.05 7.72 -9.48
CA ALA A 50 -0.94 6.92 -8.98
C ALA A 50 0.16 7.83 -8.41
N LEU A 51 0.65 7.49 -7.21
CA LEU A 51 1.79 8.17 -6.58
C LEU A 51 3.12 7.67 -7.15
N ILE A 52 3.17 6.39 -7.45
CA ILE A 52 4.27 5.72 -8.13
C ILE A 52 3.66 5.04 -9.36
N ASP A 53 4.22 5.33 -10.53
CA ASP A 53 3.80 4.74 -11.81
C ASP A 53 5.06 4.50 -12.64
N LYS A 54 5.68 3.36 -12.40
CA LYS A 54 6.93 2.92 -13.01
C LYS A 54 6.81 1.49 -13.50
N THR A 55 7.66 1.13 -14.41
CA THR A 55 7.86 -0.25 -14.83
C THR A 55 9.17 -0.78 -14.25
N ALA A 56 9.35 -2.07 -14.34
CA ALA A 56 10.58 -2.70 -13.89
C ALA A 56 11.82 -2.20 -14.65
N GLU A 57 11.68 -1.83 -15.93
CA GLU A 57 12.75 -1.29 -16.77
C GLU A 57 13.19 0.12 -16.33
N ASP A 58 12.28 0.87 -15.70
CA ASP A 58 12.58 2.21 -15.16
C ASP A 58 13.40 2.14 -13.88
N VAL A 59 13.38 1.01 -13.15
CA VAL A 59 13.92 0.90 -11.80
C VAL A 59 15.32 0.28 -11.83
N LYS A 60 16.30 1.02 -11.32
CA LYS A 60 17.68 0.56 -11.16
C LYS A 60 17.83 -0.31 -9.91
N ASN A 61 17.30 0.13 -8.78
CA ASN A 61 17.24 -0.64 -7.54
C ASN A 61 16.20 -0.07 -6.56
N ILE A 62 15.85 -0.88 -5.57
CA ILE A 62 14.91 -0.54 -4.50
C ILE A 62 15.59 -0.79 -3.17
N GLY A 63 15.94 0.28 -2.45
CA GLY A 63 16.41 0.22 -1.08
C GLY A 63 15.23 0.13 -0.11
N ILE A 64 15.28 -0.78 0.83
CA ILE A 64 14.28 -0.96 1.89
C ILE A 64 14.99 -0.93 3.23
N GLU A 65 14.55 -0.04 4.10
CA GLU A 65 15.09 0.20 5.43
C GLU A 65 13.97 0.02 6.46
N ASP A 66 14.10 -0.98 7.33
CA ASP A 66 13.23 -1.15 8.51
C ASP A 66 13.75 -0.22 9.60
N LEU A 67 13.08 0.91 9.79
CA LEU A 67 13.50 1.95 10.72
C LEU A 67 13.42 1.51 12.18
N ALA A 68 12.55 0.55 12.51
CA ALA A 68 12.39 0.04 13.86
C ALA A 68 13.44 -1.02 14.23
N ALA A 69 13.87 -1.81 13.23
CA ALA A 69 14.84 -2.89 13.45
C ALA A 69 16.29 -2.49 13.11
N ASP A 70 16.51 -1.30 12.55
CA ASP A 70 17.81 -0.85 12.02
C ASP A 70 18.41 -1.88 11.03
N ASP A 71 17.55 -2.46 10.19
CA ASP A 71 17.92 -3.43 9.17
C ASP A 71 17.58 -2.89 7.78
N SER A 72 18.42 -3.21 6.80
CA SER A 72 18.22 -2.74 5.44
C SER A 72 18.66 -3.75 4.41
N TYR A 73 18.08 -3.67 3.22
CA TYR A 73 18.49 -4.44 2.06
C TYR A 73 18.12 -3.73 0.77
N THR A 74 18.80 -4.09 -0.31
CA THR A 74 18.56 -3.52 -1.64
C THR A 74 18.17 -4.62 -2.61
N ILE A 75 17.04 -4.45 -3.29
CA ILE A 75 16.61 -5.30 -4.40
C ILE A 75 17.13 -4.72 -5.69
N ILE A 76 17.77 -5.54 -6.52
CA ILE A 76 18.31 -5.15 -7.82
C ILE A 76 17.56 -5.95 -8.89
N PRO A 77 16.75 -5.29 -9.75
CA PRO A 77 16.21 -5.92 -10.94
C PRO A 77 17.36 -6.28 -11.89
N THR A 78 17.33 -7.48 -12.44
CA THR A 78 18.32 -7.98 -13.41
C THR A 78 17.60 -8.63 -14.56
N GLU A 79 18.20 -8.69 -15.73
CA GLU A 79 17.67 -9.41 -16.88
C GLU A 79 18.53 -10.66 -17.11
N THR A 80 17.84 -11.77 -17.34
CA THR A 80 18.49 -13.04 -17.68
C THR A 80 17.95 -13.54 -18.99
N THR A 81 18.83 -13.90 -19.93
CA THR A 81 18.42 -14.51 -21.18
C THR A 81 18.26 -16.01 -20.96
N THR A 82 17.07 -16.53 -21.21
CA THR A 82 16.77 -17.95 -21.11
C THR A 82 17.44 -18.74 -22.23
N SER A 83 17.51 -20.06 -22.08
CA SER A 83 18.06 -20.94 -23.11
C SER A 83 17.27 -20.92 -24.43
N SER A 84 16.02 -20.44 -24.42
CA SER A 84 15.19 -20.22 -25.60
C SER A 84 15.49 -18.87 -26.29
N GLY A 85 16.29 -18.01 -25.68
CA GLY A 85 16.61 -16.67 -26.20
C GLY A 85 15.66 -15.57 -25.74
N ASP A 86 14.69 -15.89 -24.88
CA ASP A 86 13.78 -14.92 -24.31
C ASP A 86 14.45 -14.18 -23.13
N THR A 87 14.17 -12.90 -22.98
CA THR A 87 14.62 -12.12 -21.82
C THR A 87 13.61 -12.26 -20.69
N GLU A 88 14.06 -12.72 -19.54
CA GLU A 88 13.26 -12.81 -18.31
C GLU A 88 13.83 -11.86 -17.27
N GLN A 89 12.95 -11.10 -16.63
CA GLN A 89 13.34 -10.25 -15.53
C GLN A 89 13.51 -11.07 -14.27
N THR A 90 14.69 -10.92 -13.68
CA THR A 90 15.07 -11.53 -12.41
C THR A 90 15.40 -10.47 -11.37
N PHE A 91 15.55 -10.86 -10.11
CA PHE A 91 15.86 -9.95 -9.01
C PHE A 91 16.92 -10.58 -8.12
N THR A 92 17.86 -9.78 -7.66
CA THR A 92 18.83 -10.17 -6.63
C THR A 92 18.69 -9.26 -5.41
N ILE A 93 19.18 -9.72 -4.26
CA ILE A 93 19.38 -8.86 -3.10
C ILE A 93 20.88 -8.55 -3.04
N GLU A 94 21.22 -7.29 -2.94
CA GLU A 94 22.62 -6.84 -2.93
C GLU A 94 23.45 -7.59 -1.87
N GLY A 95 24.59 -8.13 -2.28
CA GLY A 95 25.46 -8.92 -1.40
C GLY A 95 24.98 -10.36 -1.12
N TRP A 96 23.96 -10.85 -1.85
CA TRP A 96 23.41 -12.19 -1.70
C TRP A 96 23.56 -13.04 -2.97
N ASP A 97 24.56 -12.75 -3.77
CA ASP A 97 24.77 -13.38 -5.09
C ASP A 97 24.93 -14.91 -5.02
N ASP A 98 25.47 -15.43 -3.90
CA ASP A 98 25.70 -16.87 -3.67
C ASP A 98 24.56 -17.54 -2.85
N LEU A 99 23.51 -16.82 -2.52
CA LEU A 99 22.40 -17.34 -1.71
C LEU A 99 21.20 -17.73 -2.58
N ASP A 100 20.58 -18.84 -2.23
CA ASP A 100 19.32 -19.27 -2.87
C ASP A 100 18.16 -18.45 -2.32
N VAL A 101 17.69 -17.50 -3.12
CA VAL A 101 16.62 -16.56 -2.78
C VAL A 101 15.29 -17.08 -3.30
N LEU A 102 14.22 -16.93 -2.51
CA LEU A 102 12.85 -17.16 -2.93
C LEU A 102 12.40 -16.05 -3.90
N TYR A 103 12.78 -16.24 -5.13
CA TYR A 103 12.62 -15.33 -6.23
C TYR A 103 11.20 -14.74 -6.37
N SER A 104 10.18 -15.60 -6.26
CA SER A 104 8.76 -15.19 -6.34
C SER A 104 8.36 -14.17 -5.28
N ASN A 105 8.96 -14.24 -4.09
CA ASN A 105 8.66 -13.33 -3.00
C ASN A 105 9.29 -11.95 -3.27
N VAL A 106 10.55 -11.93 -3.71
CA VAL A 106 11.25 -10.68 -4.09
C VAL A 106 10.53 -10.00 -5.25
N LYS A 107 10.17 -10.78 -6.28
CA LYS A 107 9.41 -10.29 -7.42
C LYS A 107 8.06 -9.70 -6.98
N SER A 108 7.32 -10.40 -6.15
CA SER A 108 6.01 -9.94 -5.68
C SER A 108 6.08 -8.65 -4.88
N LEU A 109 7.15 -8.44 -4.12
CA LEU A 109 7.41 -7.18 -3.43
C LEU A 109 7.75 -6.07 -4.42
N ALA A 110 8.69 -6.30 -5.33
CA ALA A 110 9.10 -5.33 -6.33
C ALA A 110 7.92 -4.87 -7.21
N ASP A 111 7.14 -5.81 -7.74
CA ASP A 111 5.99 -5.52 -8.60
C ASP A 111 4.95 -4.60 -7.91
N ARG A 112 4.78 -4.74 -6.60
CA ARG A 112 3.85 -3.89 -5.84
C ARG A 112 4.38 -2.48 -5.59
N LEU A 113 5.69 -2.31 -5.62
CA LEU A 113 6.32 -1.00 -5.42
C LEU A 113 6.41 -0.20 -6.72
N TYR A 114 6.37 -0.86 -7.88
CA TYR A 114 6.44 -0.19 -9.18
C TYR A 114 5.21 0.66 -9.47
N SER A 115 4.03 0.25 -8.99
CA SER A 115 2.79 0.99 -9.19
C SER A 115 2.00 1.07 -7.89
N ILE A 116 1.92 2.27 -7.33
CA ILE A 116 1.20 2.54 -6.08
C ILE A 116 0.12 3.59 -6.35
N THR A 117 -1.13 3.12 -6.40
CA THR A 117 -2.31 3.98 -6.44
C THR A 117 -2.95 4.00 -5.06
N PRO A 118 -3.12 5.16 -4.43
CA PRO A 118 -3.73 5.23 -3.11
C PRO A 118 -5.22 4.92 -3.17
N THR A 119 -5.73 4.25 -2.15
CA THR A 119 -7.17 4.05 -1.98
C THR A 119 -7.84 5.25 -1.30
N LYS A 120 -7.03 6.03 -0.57
CA LYS A 120 -7.49 7.23 0.12
C LYS A 120 -6.34 8.19 0.40
N LYS A 121 -6.56 9.47 0.18
CA LYS A 121 -5.70 10.55 0.67
C LYS A 121 -6.19 11.02 2.04
N ILE A 122 -5.28 11.08 3.02
CA ILE A 122 -5.55 11.67 4.36
C ILE A 122 -5.09 13.12 4.37
N GLY A 123 -3.95 13.41 3.71
CA GLY A 123 -3.33 14.73 3.66
C GLY A 123 -2.24 14.92 4.71
N ALA A 124 -1.87 16.18 4.96
CA ALA A 124 -0.89 16.51 5.97
C ALA A 124 -1.44 16.28 7.38
N VAL A 125 -0.63 15.65 8.24
CA VAL A 125 -0.97 15.34 9.65
C VAL A 125 0.11 15.88 10.57
N GLU A 126 -0.27 16.27 11.80
CA GLU A 126 0.67 16.83 12.79
C GLU A 126 1.44 15.71 13.51
N ASP A 127 0.78 14.60 13.83
CA ASP A 127 1.39 13.47 14.53
C ASP A 127 1.45 12.23 13.62
N LEU A 128 2.63 11.95 13.09
CA LEU A 128 2.89 10.81 12.22
C LEU A 128 2.98 9.48 13.00
N SER A 129 3.20 9.52 14.31
CA SER A 129 3.37 8.30 15.12
C SER A 129 2.09 7.47 15.22
N GLU A 130 0.91 8.12 15.19
CA GLU A 130 -0.39 7.41 15.15
C GLU A 130 -0.51 6.47 13.94
N TYR A 131 0.20 6.79 12.85
CA TYR A 131 0.20 6.05 11.59
C TYR A 131 1.36 5.06 11.46
N GLY A 132 2.26 4.99 12.50
CA GLY A 132 3.52 4.24 12.43
C GLY A 132 4.49 4.84 11.41
N LEU A 133 4.46 6.14 11.26
CA LEU A 133 5.26 6.96 10.32
C LEU A 133 6.15 7.96 11.08
N GLY A 134 6.21 7.83 12.40
CA GLY A 134 7.07 8.66 13.26
C GLY A 134 8.56 8.38 13.07
N SER A 135 9.38 9.14 13.79
CA SER A 135 10.83 8.96 13.74
C SER A 135 11.23 7.55 14.22
N GLY A 136 11.92 6.79 13.38
CA GLY A 136 12.32 5.41 13.71
C GLY A 136 11.20 4.39 13.59
N GLU A 137 10.12 4.69 12.86
CA GLU A 137 8.99 3.80 12.65
C GLU A 137 8.76 3.53 11.18
N GLY A 138 8.25 2.33 10.87
CA GLY A 138 7.87 1.93 9.52
C GLY A 138 9.03 1.49 8.64
N TYR A 139 8.73 1.36 7.36
CA TYR A 139 9.68 0.95 6.32
C TYR A 139 9.90 2.10 5.35
N LYS A 140 11.13 2.60 5.32
CA LYS A 140 11.54 3.62 4.35
C LYS A 140 11.97 2.94 3.06
N ILE A 141 11.32 3.28 1.97
CA ILE A 141 11.61 2.76 0.63
C ILE A 141 12.24 3.86 -0.20
N THR A 142 13.36 3.57 -0.84
CA THR A 142 14.01 4.46 -1.82
C THR A 142 14.10 3.73 -3.15
N MET A 143 13.37 4.22 -4.13
CA MET A 143 13.42 3.73 -5.51
C MET A 143 14.38 4.60 -6.31
N ASN A 144 15.45 4.03 -6.82
CA ASN A 144 16.39 4.68 -7.71
C ASN A 144 16.09 4.26 -9.14
N TYR A 145 15.98 5.23 -10.03
CA TYR A 145 15.60 5.00 -11.42
C TYR A 145 16.81 5.01 -12.36
N THR A 146 16.61 4.42 -13.53
CA THR A 146 17.64 4.34 -14.58
C THR A 146 17.99 5.70 -15.18
N ASP A 147 17.08 6.68 -15.12
CA ASP A 147 17.27 8.06 -15.54
C ASP A 147 18.09 8.91 -14.52
N GLY A 148 18.49 8.32 -13.40
CA GLY A 148 19.25 8.98 -12.32
C GLY A 148 18.39 9.71 -11.30
N THR A 149 17.08 9.71 -11.43
CA THR A 149 16.16 10.26 -10.42
C THR A 149 15.86 9.24 -9.33
N SER A 150 15.23 9.66 -8.24
CA SER A 150 14.80 8.78 -7.17
C SER A 150 13.51 9.27 -6.50
N GLN A 151 12.76 8.36 -5.93
CA GLN A 151 11.61 8.63 -5.07
C GLN A 151 11.79 7.92 -3.73
N THR A 152 11.40 8.60 -2.65
CA THR A 152 11.46 8.05 -1.29
C THR A 152 10.10 8.22 -0.62
N PHE A 153 9.64 7.19 0.05
CA PHE A 153 8.41 7.17 0.82
C PHE A 153 8.54 6.22 2.01
N THR A 154 7.66 6.37 3.00
CA THR A 154 7.64 5.49 4.18
C THR A 154 6.30 4.78 4.26
N ILE A 155 6.32 3.48 4.51
CA ILE A 155 5.13 2.66 4.78
C ILE A 155 5.06 2.37 6.27
N GLY A 156 3.95 2.73 6.88
CA GLY A 156 3.70 2.60 8.31
C GLY A 156 2.75 1.45 8.67
N ASN A 157 1.93 1.69 9.69
CA ASN A 157 1.00 0.71 10.23
C ASN A 157 -0.09 0.33 9.22
N LYS A 158 -0.72 -0.82 9.48
CA LYS A 158 -1.93 -1.24 8.77
C LYS A 158 -3.06 -0.22 9.02
N ALA A 159 -3.78 0.16 7.97
CA ALA A 159 -4.85 1.16 8.04
C ALA A 159 -6.18 0.53 8.50
N GLY A 160 -6.33 0.33 9.81
CA GLY A 160 -7.56 -0.20 10.41
C GLY A 160 -7.99 -1.54 9.82
N GLU A 161 -9.27 -1.66 9.46
CA GLU A 161 -9.85 -2.86 8.84
C GLU A 161 -9.61 -2.93 7.31
N SER A 162 -9.05 -1.87 6.72
CA SER A 162 -8.71 -1.86 5.30
C SER A 162 -7.59 -2.86 4.99
N SER A 163 -7.50 -3.30 3.74
CA SER A 163 -6.43 -4.19 3.28
C SER A 163 -5.10 -3.45 3.02
N GLY A 164 -5.02 -2.15 3.33
CA GLY A 164 -3.87 -1.29 3.05
C GLY A 164 -3.04 -0.90 4.27
N SER A 165 -1.99 -0.14 4.03
CA SER A 165 -1.15 0.52 5.04
C SER A 165 -1.12 2.02 4.83
N TYR A 166 -0.75 2.75 5.88
CA TYR A 166 -0.44 4.17 5.75
C TYR A 166 0.88 4.36 5.02
N MET A 167 0.95 5.37 4.17
CA MET A 167 2.14 5.75 3.43
C MET A 167 2.36 7.26 3.57
N LEU A 168 3.57 7.65 3.93
CA LEU A 168 4.01 9.04 3.88
C LEU A 168 4.77 9.28 2.57
N TYR A 169 4.26 10.18 1.76
CA TYR A 169 4.88 10.63 0.52
C TYR A 169 4.68 12.13 0.35
N GLU A 170 5.75 12.87 0.05
CA GLU A 170 5.73 14.34 -0.12
C GLU A 170 5.03 15.10 1.03
N ASN A 171 5.28 14.67 2.28
CA ASN A 171 4.67 15.22 3.52
C ASN A 171 3.16 15.03 3.64
N GLU A 172 2.56 14.17 2.86
CA GLU A 172 1.16 13.81 2.95
C GLU A 172 0.98 12.31 3.26
N VAL A 173 -0.05 11.99 4.02
CA VAL A 173 -0.38 10.61 4.39
C VAL A 173 -1.48 10.07 3.47
N TYR A 174 -1.27 8.86 3.02
CA TYR A 174 -2.20 8.11 2.16
C TYR A 174 -2.49 6.73 2.73
N ILE A 175 -3.54 6.08 2.27
CA ILE A 175 -3.77 4.64 2.45
C ILE A 175 -3.47 3.98 1.10
N VAL A 176 -2.56 3.01 1.10
CA VAL A 176 -2.11 2.30 -0.10
C VAL A 176 -2.24 0.78 0.06
N PRO A 177 -2.49 0.03 -1.02
CA PRO A 177 -2.68 -1.43 -0.95
C PRO A 177 -1.35 -2.21 -0.84
N VAL A 178 -0.39 -1.67 -0.10
CA VAL A 178 0.96 -2.26 0.07
C VAL A 178 1.14 -2.59 1.55
N SER A 179 0.68 -3.73 2.03
CA SER A 179 0.73 -3.98 3.47
C SER A 179 1.41 -5.27 3.90
N THR A 180 1.41 -6.29 3.07
CA THR A 180 1.68 -7.64 3.56
C THR A 180 3.12 -8.10 3.32
N TYR A 181 3.81 -7.56 2.34
CA TYR A 181 5.13 -8.04 1.91
C TYR A 181 6.29 -7.29 2.55
N LEU A 182 6.09 -6.07 3.04
CA LEU A 182 7.14 -5.25 3.65
C LEU A 182 7.52 -5.69 5.08
N LYS A 183 6.66 -6.44 5.76
CA LYS A 183 6.95 -6.97 7.10
C LYS A 183 7.85 -8.20 7.09
N GLN A 184 8.37 -8.59 5.94
CA GLN A 184 9.30 -9.69 5.82
C GLN A 184 10.73 -9.16 6.04
N SER A 185 11.42 -9.75 7.00
CA SER A 185 12.87 -9.60 7.11
C SER A 185 13.53 -10.07 5.81
N LYS A 186 14.67 -9.48 5.45
CA LYS A 186 15.47 -9.99 4.30
C LYS A 186 15.70 -11.50 4.34
N TYR A 187 15.77 -12.09 5.53
CA TYR A 187 15.94 -13.55 5.72
C TYR A 187 14.69 -14.37 5.33
N ASP A 188 13.52 -13.75 5.20
CA ASP A 188 12.32 -14.44 4.74
C ASP A 188 12.34 -14.67 3.22
N PHE A 189 13.25 -14.01 2.51
CA PHE A 189 13.51 -14.26 1.12
C PHE A 189 14.49 -15.45 0.88
N LEU A 190 15.12 -15.99 1.92
CA LEU A 190 15.97 -17.17 1.78
C LEU A 190 15.15 -18.45 1.60
N ASN A 191 15.59 -19.31 0.71
CA ASN A 191 15.03 -20.64 0.55
C ASN A 191 15.46 -21.53 1.73
N LYS A 192 14.61 -21.59 2.73
CA LYS A 192 14.88 -22.35 3.99
C LYS A 192 14.93 -23.87 3.79
N SER A 193 14.52 -24.38 2.63
CA SER A 193 14.58 -25.83 2.34
C SER A 193 16.00 -26.37 2.27
N LEU A 194 16.99 -25.51 2.05
CA LEU A 194 18.41 -25.87 2.04
C LEU A 194 19.09 -25.71 3.41
N LEU A 195 18.43 -25.10 4.39
CA LEU A 195 18.97 -24.91 5.73
C LEU A 195 18.66 -26.07 6.69
N SER A 196 17.93 -27.08 6.22
CA SER A 196 17.62 -28.31 6.97
C SER A 196 18.60 -29.43 6.59
N LEU A 197 19.86 -29.24 6.94
CA LEU A 197 20.89 -30.30 6.97
C LEU A 197 21.31 -30.60 8.40
#